data_2b74691121b38df07c22bc5906d58c12
#
_entry.id   2b74691121b38df07c22bc5906d58c12
#
_cell.length_a   1.000
_cell.length_b   1.000
_cell.length_c   1.000
_cell.angle_alpha   90.00
_cell.angle_beta   90.00
_cell.angle_gamma   90.00
#
_symmetry.space_group_name_H-M   'P 1'
#
loop_
_entity.id
_entity.type
_entity.pdbx_description
1 polymer ?
#
loop_
_entity_poly.entity_id
_entity_poly.type
_entity_poly.pdbx_seq_one_letter_code
_entity_poly.pdbx_strand_id
1 'polypeptide(L)'
;MTPAAFKRSIRDLQVWCSSCMVALSGSDPIGVLIGAKRPSGTLVHKIAVHPAHRRQGHARHLLASLSSKLAILGPPRIIAEVPETLASACELFRASGYVQEALLTDYVFSSPGDFVPPTPSDASASAKAAADLAGRFVIPVTVDDLAANGLLGETHPQVWMRSVETLTARKDDIAGLAVASDERIEAHLLYVKPGIGLEGSAEAGPPASPLPVEIVSLRTFVEDDGDRLKQLLSRLGAQGMEPFRFPKVHPAEISKELLETLGFRPAGVHRLYAARARSDSSSFQS
;
A
#
# COMPACT_ATOMS: atom_id res chain seq x y z
N MET A 1 -6.40 18.25 -2.29
CA MET A 1 -5.11 17.73 -2.84
C MET A 1 -4.47 18.85 -3.63
N THR A 2 -3.25 19.25 -3.26
CA THR A 2 -2.50 20.30 -3.95
C THR A 2 -1.97 19.82 -5.31
N PRO A 3 -1.68 20.73 -6.27
CA PRO A 3 -1.04 20.35 -7.55
C PRO A 3 0.28 19.62 -7.37
N ALA A 4 1.08 19.96 -6.37
CA ALA A 4 2.35 19.29 -6.06
C ALA A 4 2.13 17.85 -5.60
N ALA A 5 1.19 17.62 -4.67
CA ALA A 5 0.80 16.29 -4.22
C ALA A 5 0.23 15.43 -5.37
N PHE A 6 -0.53 16.04 -6.28
CA PHE A 6 -1.03 15.37 -7.47
C PHE A 6 0.11 14.96 -8.42
N LYS A 7 1.03 15.88 -8.73
CA LYS A 7 2.22 15.59 -9.58
C LYS A 7 3.07 14.47 -8.97
N ARG A 8 3.26 14.48 -7.64
CA ARG A 8 3.98 13.40 -6.94
C ARG A 8 3.27 12.06 -7.11
N SER A 9 1.94 12.02 -6.90
CA SER A 9 1.18 10.78 -7.08
C SER A 9 1.21 10.24 -8.51
N ILE A 10 1.31 11.11 -9.53
CA ILE A 10 1.49 10.69 -10.93
C ILE A 10 2.79 9.90 -11.09
N ARG A 11 3.90 10.44 -10.57
CA ARG A 11 5.21 9.78 -10.63
C ARG A 11 5.20 8.46 -9.84
N ASP A 12 4.81 8.51 -8.58
CA ASP A 12 4.93 7.42 -7.61
C ASP A 12 4.05 6.23 -7.96
N LEU A 13 2.86 6.49 -8.47
CA LEU A 13 1.91 5.45 -8.86
C LEU A 13 2.00 5.03 -10.31
N GLN A 14 2.84 5.72 -11.11
CA GLN A 14 2.92 5.52 -12.55
C GLN A 14 1.58 5.77 -13.25
N VAL A 15 0.98 6.91 -12.94
CA VAL A 15 -0.23 7.39 -13.62
C VAL A 15 0.12 7.72 -15.07
N TRP A 16 -0.60 7.13 -16.02
CA TRP A 16 -0.43 7.36 -17.44
C TRP A 16 -1.64 8.06 -18.03
N CYS A 17 -1.44 9.14 -18.76
CA CYS A 17 -2.52 9.86 -19.45
C CYS A 17 -3.36 8.93 -20.33
N SER A 18 -2.72 7.91 -20.95
CA SER A 18 -3.43 6.90 -21.75
C SER A 18 -4.39 6.03 -20.95
N SER A 19 -4.27 5.98 -19.62
CA SER A 19 -5.18 5.25 -18.72
C SER A 19 -6.10 6.21 -17.95
N CYS A 20 -6.09 7.50 -18.29
CA CYS A 20 -6.97 8.50 -17.71
C CYS A 20 -8.07 8.89 -18.71
N MET A 21 -9.25 9.24 -18.20
CA MET A 21 -10.42 9.59 -19.00
C MET A 21 -11.20 10.69 -18.33
N VAL A 22 -11.84 11.53 -19.15
CA VAL A 22 -12.78 12.56 -18.70
C VAL A 22 -14.11 12.32 -19.43
N ALA A 23 -15.20 12.31 -18.68
CA ALA A 23 -16.55 12.33 -19.25
C ALA A 23 -17.01 13.79 -19.35
N LEU A 24 -17.55 14.15 -20.51
CA LEU A 24 -18.04 15.49 -20.79
C LEU A 24 -19.56 15.47 -21.00
N SER A 25 -20.24 16.56 -20.62
CA SER A 25 -21.61 16.89 -21.02
C SER A 25 -21.54 18.20 -21.79
N GLY A 26 -21.61 18.10 -23.13
CA GLY A 26 -21.21 19.23 -23.97
C GLY A 26 -19.72 19.54 -23.80
N SER A 27 -19.37 20.73 -23.31
CA SER A 27 -18.02 21.15 -23.00
C SER A 27 -17.62 20.93 -21.52
N ASP A 28 -18.58 20.61 -20.66
CA ASP A 28 -18.36 20.60 -19.21
C ASP A 28 -17.85 19.23 -18.73
N PRO A 29 -16.75 19.17 -17.95
CA PRO A 29 -16.26 17.92 -17.38
C PRO A 29 -17.16 17.48 -16.22
N ILE A 30 -17.84 16.35 -16.41
CA ILE A 30 -18.79 15.78 -15.43
C ILE A 30 -18.26 14.55 -14.70
N GLY A 31 -17.16 13.96 -15.18
CA GLY A 31 -16.56 12.78 -14.54
C GLY A 31 -15.12 12.59 -14.93
N VAL A 32 -14.37 11.90 -14.08
CA VAL A 32 -12.95 11.61 -14.29
C VAL A 32 -12.62 10.21 -13.80
N LEU A 33 -11.76 9.52 -14.54
CA LEU A 33 -11.08 8.29 -14.13
C LEU A 33 -9.58 8.51 -14.28
N ILE A 34 -8.82 8.21 -13.22
CA ILE A 34 -7.37 8.28 -13.19
C ILE A 34 -6.84 6.87 -13.05
N GLY A 35 -6.11 6.40 -14.04
CA GLY A 35 -5.50 5.07 -14.09
C GLY A 35 -3.98 5.12 -13.98
N ALA A 36 -3.42 4.20 -13.22
CA ALA A 36 -1.99 3.92 -13.18
C ALA A 36 -1.74 2.60 -13.91
N LYS A 37 -0.69 2.53 -14.73
CA LYS A 37 -0.45 1.39 -15.64
C LYS A 37 0.95 0.85 -15.49
N ARG A 38 1.05 -0.48 -15.43
CA ARG A 38 2.28 -1.27 -15.43
C ARG A 38 2.14 -2.47 -16.36
N PRO A 39 3.21 -3.19 -16.70
CA PRO A 39 3.11 -4.41 -17.47
C PRO A 39 2.18 -5.46 -16.84
N SER A 40 2.15 -5.55 -15.52
CA SER A 40 1.35 -6.50 -14.74
C SER A 40 -0.15 -6.17 -14.66
N GLY A 41 -0.54 -4.89 -14.87
CA GLY A 41 -1.94 -4.47 -14.75
C GLY A 41 -2.15 -2.96 -14.80
N THR A 42 -3.42 -2.58 -14.64
CA THR A 42 -3.84 -1.18 -14.54
C THR A 42 -4.64 -0.99 -13.24
N LEU A 43 -4.22 -0.05 -12.41
CA LEU A 43 -4.96 0.36 -11.22
C LEU A 43 -5.93 1.49 -11.58
N VAL A 44 -7.21 1.34 -11.26
CA VAL A 44 -8.14 2.46 -11.17
C VAL A 44 -7.85 3.20 -9.86
N HIS A 45 -6.98 4.22 -9.94
CA HIS A 45 -6.53 4.96 -8.76
C HIS A 45 -7.63 5.86 -8.21
N LYS A 46 -8.33 6.57 -9.09
CA LYS A 46 -9.47 7.44 -8.72
C LYS A 46 -10.54 7.41 -9.78
N ILE A 47 -11.80 7.42 -9.35
CA ILE A 47 -12.96 7.63 -10.20
C ILE A 47 -13.93 8.55 -9.49
N ALA A 48 -14.40 9.57 -10.16
CA ALA A 48 -15.35 10.54 -9.61
C ALA A 48 -16.32 11.01 -10.68
N VAL A 49 -17.56 11.31 -10.25
CA VAL A 49 -18.60 11.95 -11.07
C VAL A 49 -19.16 13.12 -10.30
N HIS A 50 -19.33 14.23 -10.98
CA HIS A 50 -19.91 15.46 -10.42
C HIS A 50 -21.26 15.14 -9.75
N PRO A 51 -21.55 15.68 -8.56
CA PRO A 51 -22.75 15.34 -7.80
C PRO A 51 -24.05 15.41 -8.59
N ALA A 52 -24.25 16.46 -9.40
CA ALA A 52 -25.46 16.66 -10.22
C ALA A 52 -25.62 15.61 -11.34
N HIS A 53 -24.55 14.87 -11.69
CA HIS A 53 -24.55 13.87 -12.76
C HIS A 53 -24.39 12.43 -12.25
N ARG A 54 -24.49 12.22 -10.91
CA ARG A 54 -24.43 10.89 -10.33
C ARG A 54 -25.68 10.07 -10.65
N ARG A 55 -25.56 8.74 -10.55
CA ARG A 55 -26.63 7.74 -10.76
C ARG A 55 -27.17 7.70 -12.20
N GLN A 56 -26.47 8.31 -13.15
CA GLN A 56 -26.79 8.34 -14.59
C GLN A 56 -25.90 7.39 -15.42
N GLY A 57 -25.14 6.49 -14.79
CA GLY A 57 -24.31 5.51 -15.48
C GLY A 57 -22.91 5.99 -15.88
N HIS A 58 -22.55 7.27 -15.72
CA HIS A 58 -21.27 7.82 -16.18
C HIS A 58 -20.02 7.10 -15.62
N ALA A 59 -20.03 6.74 -14.34
CA ALA A 59 -18.91 6.00 -13.75
C ALA A 59 -18.76 4.61 -14.36
N ARG A 60 -19.87 3.89 -14.60
CA ARG A 60 -19.84 2.59 -15.27
C ARG A 60 -19.34 2.71 -16.71
N HIS A 61 -19.75 3.76 -17.43
CA HIS A 61 -19.26 4.04 -18.76
C HIS A 61 -17.75 4.30 -18.80
N LEU A 62 -17.20 5.06 -17.83
CA LEU A 62 -15.75 5.28 -17.71
C LEU A 62 -15.00 3.96 -17.49
N LEU A 63 -15.52 3.06 -16.64
CA LEU A 63 -14.91 1.75 -16.41
C LEU A 63 -14.99 0.84 -17.65
N ALA A 64 -16.11 0.83 -18.36
CA ALA A 64 -16.28 0.09 -19.60
C ALA A 64 -15.33 0.60 -20.68
N SER A 65 -15.23 1.92 -20.86
CA SER A 65 -14.31 2.54 -21.81
C SER A 65 -12.84 2.22 -21.50
N LEU A 66 -12.44 2.21 -20.21
CA LEU A 66 -11.13 1.76 -19.80
C LEU A 66 -10.89 0.29 -20.17
N SER A 67 -11.86 -0.58 -19.86
CA SER A 67 -11.79 -2.01 -20.17
C SER A 67 -11.61 -2.25 -21.66
N SER A 68 -12.44 -1.65 -22.52
CA SER A 68 -12.36 -1.76 -23.98
C SER A 68 -11.01 -1.28 -24.51
N LYS A 69 -10.49 -0.16 -24.00
CA LYS A 69 -9.19 0.36 -24.38
C LYS A 69 -8.04 -0.57 -23.99
N LEU A 70 -8.07 -1.12 -22.79
CA LEU A 70 -7.03 -2.01 -22.28
C LEU A 70 -7.08 -3.40 -22.93
N ALA A 71 -8.24 -3.83 -23.42
CA ALA A 71 -8.36 -5.06 -24.21
C ALA A 71 -7.51 -5.02 -25.49
N ILE A 72 -7.25 -3.82 -26.02
CA ILE A 72 -6.47 -3.62 -27.26
C ILE A 72 -5.03 -3.20 -26.94
N LEU A 73 -4.83 -2.26 -26.00
CA LEU A 73 -3.59 -1.51 -25.84
C LEU A 73 -2.86 -1.76 -24.53
N GLY A 74 -3.39 -2.57 -23.65
CA GLY A 74 -2.85 -2.65 -22.29
C GLY A 74 -2.77 -4.03 -21.68
N PRO A 75 -2.26 -4.12 -20.47
CA PRO A 75 -2.36 -5.33 -19.70
C PRO A 75 -3.84 -5.64 -19.44
N PRO A 76 -4.26 -6.92 -19.59
CA PRO A 76 -5.67 -7.27 -19.47
C PRO A 76 -6.20 -7.22 -18.02
N ARG A 77 -5.33 -7.15 -17.02
CA ARG A 77 -5.73 -7.09 -15.61
C ARG A 77 -6.00 -5.65 -15.19
N ILE A 78 -7.19 -5.42 -14.64
CA ILE A 78 -7.59 -4.12 -14.07
C ILE A 78 -7.90 -4.35 -12.60
N ILE A 79 -7.34 -3.52 -11.72
CA ILE A 79 -7.56 -3.61 -10.26
C ILE A 79 -8.06 -2.29 -9.70
N ALA A 80 -8.72 -2.37 -8.54
CA ALA A 80 -9.11 -1.22 -7.73
C ALA A 80 -9.06 -1.58 -6.26
N GLU A 81 -8.53 -0.67 -5.44
CA GLU A 81 -8.44 -0.79 -3.98
C GLU A 81 -9.45 0.19 -3.37
N VAL A 82 -10.60 -0.30 -2.95
CA VAL A 82 -11.75 0.53 -2.56
C VAL A 82 -11.97 0.44 -1.05
N PRO A 83 -11.95 1.57 -0.31
CA PRO A 83 -12.33 1.57 1.10
C PRO A 83 -13.72 0.94 1.30
N GLU A 84 -13.85 0.01 2.23
CA GLU A 84 -15.12 -0.67 2.50
C GLU A 84 -16.24 0.29 2.92
N THR A 85 -15.87 1.40 3.55
CA THR A 85 -16.78 2.48 3.94
C THR A 85 -17.44 3.19 2.76
N LEU A 86 -16.87 3.09 1.54
CA LEU A 86 -17.43 3.65 0.33
C LEU A 86 -18.38 2.66 -0.37
N ALA A 87 -19.53 2.35 0.25
CA ALA A 87 -20.48 1.36 -0.22
C ALA A 87 -20.88 1.56 -1.70
N SER A 88 -21.14 2.81 -2.11
CA SER A 88 -21.52 3.13 -3.50
C SER A 88 -20.40 2.84 -4.51
N ALA A 89 -19.14 2.99 -4.12
CA ALA A 89 -18.01 2.62 -4.96
C ALA A 89 -17.86 1.09 -5.04
N CYS A 90 -18.03 0.39 -3.92
CA CYS A 90 -18.03 -1.08 -3.90
C CYS A 90 -19.13 -1.65 -4.82
N GLU A 91 -20.34 -1.06 -4.79
CA GLU A 91 -21.43 -1.44 -5.70
C GLU A 91 -21.10 -1.14 -7.17
N LEU A 92 -20.50 0.01 -7.46
CA LEU A 92 -20.08 0.36 -8.81
C LEU A 92 -19.14 -0.70 -9.39
N PHE A 93 -18.09 -1.08 -8.67
CA PHE A 93 -17.13 -2.08 -9.16
C PHE A 93 -17.78 -3.44 -9.35
N ARG A 94 -18.60 -3.92 -8.39
CA ARG A 94 -19.34 -5.17 -8.54
C ARG A 94 -20.29 -5.16 -9.75
N ALA A 95 -21.07 -4.08 -9.90
CA ALA A 95 -22.00 -3.93 -11.02
C ALA A 95 -21.29 -3.73 -12.37
N SER A 96 -19.99 -3.41 -12.37
CA SER A 96 -19.15 -3.33 -13.57
C SER A 96 -18.38 -4.62 -13.85
N GLY A 97 -18.71 -5.72 -13.17
CA GLY A 97 -18.12 -7.04 -13.41
C GLY A 97 -16.77 -7.28 -12.74
N TYR A 98 -16.39 -6.44 -11.79
CA TYR A 98 -15.19 -6.69 -10.97
C TYR A 98 -15.48 -7.69 -9.86
N VAL A 99 -14.55 -8.61 -9.66
CA VAL A 99 -14.61 -9.63 -8.59
C VAL A 99 -13.71 -9.18 -7.44
N GLN A 100 -14.18 -9.36 -6.21
CA GLN A 100 -13.35 -9.13 -5.03
C GLN A 100 -12.36 -10.29 -4.87
N GLU A 101 -11.07 -10.00 -4.88
CA GLU A 101 -10.00 -11.00 -4.72
C GLU A 101 -9.49 -11.10 -3.28
N ALA A 102 -9.44 -9.96 -2.56
CA ALA A 102 -8.93 -9.92 -1.19
C ALA A 102 -9.54 -8.78 -0.38
N LEU A 103 -9.34 -8.85 0.93
CA LEU A 103 -9.48 -7.73 1.85
C LEU A 103 -8.08 -7.26 2.23
N LEU A 104 -7.85 -5.96 2.11
CA LEU A 104 -6.62 -5.30 2.51
C LEU A 104 -6.91 -4.55 3.81
N THR A 105 -6.11 -4.75 4.84
CA THR A 105 -6.34 -4.13 6.14
C THR A 105 -5.31 -3.02 6.41
N ASP A 106 -5.79 -1.87 6.81
CA ASP A 106 -4.92 -0.82 7.39
C ASP A 106 -4.65 -1.19 8.85
N TYR A 107 -3.39 -1.12 9.25
CA TYR A 107 -2.97 -1.32 10.62
C TYR A 107 -2.35 -0.06 11.20
N VAL A 108 -2.55 0.14 12.50
CA VAL A 108 -1.91 1.20 13.27
C VAL A 108 -1.20 0.60 14.48
N PHE A 109 -0.08 1.18 14.81
CA PHE A 109 0.66 0.88 16.02
C PHE A 109 0.73 2.18 16.83
N SER A 110 0.21 2.14 18.03
CA SER A 110 0.28 3.27 18.98
C SER A 110 1.15 2.82 20.14
N SER A 111 2.11 3.66 20.50
CA SER A 111 3.16 3.47 21.50
C SER A 111 2.81 2.53 22.68
N PRO A 112 3.77 1.81 23.21
CA PRO A 112 3.58 0.71 24.14
C PRO A 112 3.25 1.15 25.58
N GLY A 113 2.23 2.00 25.75
CA GLY A 113 1.56 2.09 27.05
C GLY A 113 0.96 0.73 27.46
N ASP A 114 0.70 -0.16 26.49
CA ASP A 114 0.14 -1.50 26.67
C ASP A 114 1.12 -2.63 26.34
N PHE A 115 2.33 -2.37 25.87
CA PHE A 115 3.37 -3.39 25.72
C PHE A 115 4.02 -3.63 27.07
N VAL A 116 3.44 -4.53 27.86
CA VAL A 116 4.12 -5.15 29.01
C VAL A 116 5.17 -6.08 28.40
N PRO A 117 6.49 -5.77 28.50
CA PRO A 117 7.51 -6.72 28.09
C PRO A 117 7.27 -8.00 28.91
N PRO A 118 7.37 -9.20 28.31
CA PRO A 118 7.27 -10.43 29.08
C PRO A 118 8.26 -10.35 30.22
N THR A 119 7.76 -10.45 31.44
CA THR A 119 8.59 -10.51 32.65
C THR A 119 9.59 -11.64 32.48
N PRO A 120 10.89 -11.42 32.71
CA PRO A 120 11.89 -12.46 32.54
C PRO A 120 11.72 -13.52 33.65
N SER A 121 10.79 -14.44 33.47
CA SER A 121 10.60 -15.57 34.39
C SER A 121 11.39 -16.81 33.98
N ASP A 122 12.10 -16.80 32.84
CA ASP A 122 12.90 -17.94 32.41
C ASP A 122 14.32 -17.50 32.00
N ALA A 123 15.22 -17.62 32.94
CA ALA A 123 16.65 -17.35 32.72
C ALA A 123 17.30 -18.22 31.64
N SER A 124 16.71 -19.38 31.32
CA SER A 124 17.18 -20.29 30.25
C SER A 124 16.81 -19.81 28.86
N ALA A 125 15.62 -19.21 28.67
CA ALA A 125 15.19 -18.61 27.40
C ALA A 125 16.01 -17.36 27.08
N SER A 126 16.34 -16.55 28.10
CA SER A 126 17.15 -15.32 27.97
C SER A 126 18.60 -15.62 27.50
N ALA A 127 19.22 -16.70 27.96
CA ALA A 127 20.58 -17.06 27.56
C ALA A 127 20.65 -17.54 26.10
N LYS A 128 19.62 -18.27 25.66
CA LYS A 128 19.53 -18.73 24.25
C LYS A 128 19.22 -17.55 23.30
N ALA A 129 18.33 -16.64 23.70
CA ALA A 129 18.05 -15.40 22.95
C ALA A 129 19.27 -14.47 22.89
N ALA A 130 20.06 -14.36 23.97
CA ALA A 130 21.29 -13.55 24.02
C ALA A 130 22.41 -14.18 23.15
N ALA A 131 22.51 -15.51 23.10
CA ALA A 131 23.46 -16.20 22.23
C ALA A 131 23.06 -16.11 20.75
N ASP A 132 21.78 -16.11 20.46
CA ASP A 132 21.22 -15.99 19.10
C ASP A 132 21.28 -14.54 18.56
N LEU A 133 21.45 -13.55 19.44
CA LEU A 133 21.72 -12.14 19.12
C LEU A 133 23.21 -11.83 18.89
N ALA A 134 24.11 -12.71 19.30
CA ALA A 134 25.54 -12.56 19.09
C ALA A 134 25.85 -12.78 17.61
N GLY A 135 26.20 -11.70 16.90
CA GLY A 135 26.51 -11.72 15.45
C GLY A 135 25.40 -11.19 14.56
N ARG A 136 24.34 -10.56 15.12
CA ARG A 136 23.29 -9.91 14.35
C ARG A 136 23.31 -8.40 14.56
N PHE A 137 23.15 -7.67 13.47
CA PHE A 137 23.23 -6.22 13.47
C PHE A 137 21.98 -5.62 12.84
N VAL A 138 21.47 -4.53 13.43
CA VAL A 138 20.49 -3.68 12.77
C VAL A 138 21.25 -2.63 11.96
N ILE A 139 21.13 -2.72 10.65
CA ILE A 139 21.81 -1.84 9.69
C ILE A 139 20.80 -1.00 8.91
N PRO A 140 21.14 0.23 8.51
CA PRO A 140 20.34 0.98 7.55
C PRO A 140 20.43 0.30 6.18
N VAL A 141 19.29 0.28 5.46
CA VAL A 141 19.22 -0.25 4.08
C VAL A 141 18.38 0.69 3.22
N THR A 142 18.66 0.67 1.92
CA THR A 142 17.89 1.40 0.92
C THR A 142 17.00 0.46 0.11
N VAL A 143 16.07 1.03 -0.65
CA VAL A 143 15.27 0.27 -1.63
C VAL A 143 16.18 -0.39 -2.66
N ASP A 144 17.24 0.30 -3.11
CA ASP A 144 18.19 -0.22 -4.10
C ASP A 144 18.98 -1.42 -3.55
N ASP A 145 19.42 -1.37 -2.27
CA ASP A 145 20.11 -2.50 -1.62
C ASP A 145 19.24 -3.75 -1.59
N LEU A 146 17.97 -3.60 -1.18
CA LEU A 146 17.03 -4.72 -1.11
C LEU A 146 16.66 -5.25 -2.51
N ALA A 147 16.51 -4.36 -3.49
CA ALA A 147 16.25 -4.75 -4.88
C ALA A 147 17.43 -5.53 -5.49
N ALA A 148 18.66 -5.06 -5.30
CA ALA A 148 19.88 -5.70 -5.78
C ALA A 148 20.08 -7.11 -5.20
N ASN A 149 19.61 -7.33 -3.97
CA ASN A 149 19.65 -8.64 -3.31
C ASN A 149 18.40 -9.50 -3.57
N GLY A 150 17.46 -9.07 -4.42
CA GLY A 150 16.24 -9.80 -4.73
C GLY A 150 15.24 -9.90 -3.57
N LEU A 151 15.38 -9.08 -2.53
CA LEU A 151 14.59 -9.13 -1.30
C LEU A 151 13.25 -8.37 -1.40
N LEU A 152 13.06 -7.57 -2.46
CA LEU A 152 11.79 -6.92 -2.79
C LEU A 152 10.92 -7.76 -3.75
N GLY A 153 11.40 -8.95 -4.16
CA GLY A 153 10.76 -9.81 -5.15
C GLY A 153 9.34 -10.24 -4.79
N GLU A 154 8.58 -10.55 -5.83
CA GLU A 154 7.15 -10.90 -5.76
C GLU A 154 6.98 -12.35 -5.32
N THR A 155 6.80 -12.59 -4.04
CA THR A 155 6.30 -13.87 -3.53
C THR A 155 4.77 -13.91 -3.39
N HIS A 156 4.11 -12.73 -3.45
CA HIS A 156 2.67 -12.61 -3.19
C HIS A 156 2.02 -11.52 -4.08
N PRO A 157 0.68 -11.54 -4.28
CA PRO A 157 -0.04 -10.45 -4.90
C PRO A 157 0.23 -9.15 -4.14
N GLN A 158 1.04 -8.28 -4.72
CA GLN A 158 1.40 -7.03 -4.04
C GLN A 158 0.33 -5.97 -4.24
N VAL A 159 0.05 -5.25 -3.17
CA VAL A 159 -0.70 -3.99 -3.23
C VAL A 159 0.08 -2.99 -4.08
N TRP A 160 -0.62 -2.22 -4.92
CA TRP A 160 0.01 -1.31 -5.89
C TRP A 160 1.09 -0.41 -5.28
N MET A 161 0.82 0.10 -4.07
CA MET A 161 1.73 1.01 -3.35
C MET A 161 3.03 0.36 -2.88
N ARG A 162 3.09 -0.97 -2.77
CA ARG A 162 4.23 -1.72 -2.25
C ARG A 162 4.92 -2.60 -3.29
N SER A 163 4.52 -2.52 -4.54
CA SER A 163 5.25 -3.20 -5.60
C SER A 163 6.66 -2.61 -5.76
N VAL A 164 7.57 -3.40 -6.29
CA VAL A 164 8.96 -3.00 -6.55
C VAL A 164 9.03 -1.71 -7.35
N GLU A 165 8.16 -1.55 -8.35
CA GLU A 165 8.14 -0.35 -9.19
C GLU A 165 7.76 0.91 -8.41
N THR A 166 6.77 0.82 -7.49
CA THR A 166 6.42 1.98 -6.64
C THR A 166 7.51 2.28 -5.64
N LEU A 167 8.06 1.27 -4.99
CA LEU A 167 9.14 1.45 -4.02
C LEU A 167 10.35 2.09 -4.69
N THR A 168 10.74 1.62 -5.88
CA THR A 168 11.84 2.18 -6.66
C THR A 168 11.56 3.63 -7.10
N ALA A 169 10.33 3.93 -7.55
CA ALA A 169 9.95 5.30 -7.92
C ALA A 169 9.97 6.28 -6.74
N ARG A 170 9.81 5.76 -5.51
CA ARG A 170 9.78 6.52 -4.24
C ARG A 170 11.05 6.36 -3.42
N LYS A 171 12.12 5.75 -3.95
CA LYS A 171 13.31 5.39 -3.16
C LYS A 171 13.93 6.56 -2.38
N ASP A 172 13.88 7.77 -2.93
CA ASP A 172 14.40 8.98 -2.28
C ASP A 172 13.56 9.40 -1.05
N ASP A 173 12.28 9.04 -1.04
CA ASP A 173 11.32 9.31 0.02
C ASP A 173 11.29 8.19 1.08
N ILE A 174 11.93 7.05 0.82
CA ILE A 174 11.92 5.85 1.66
C ILE A 174 13.27 5.67 2.37
N ALA A 175 13.21 5.26 3.63
CA ALA A 175 14.35 4.77 4.38
C ALA A 175 14.04 3.36 4.89
N GLY A 176 15.07 2.63 5.30
CA GLY A 176 14.91 1.27 5.79
C GLY A 176 15.89 0.86 6.84
N LEU A 177 15.51 -0.16 7.57
CA LEU A 177 16.33 -0.90 8.52
C LEU A 177 16.27 -2.39 8.16
N ALA A 178 17.35 -3.11 8.37
CA ALA A 178 17.39 -4.55 8.25
C ALA A 178 18.10 -5.20 9.43
N VAL A 179 17.64 -6.39 9.81
CA VAL A 179 18.42 -7.29 10.65
C VAL A 179 19.26 -8.16 9.72
N ALA A 180 20.56 -8.11 9.89
CA ALA A 180 21.51 -8.89 9.09
C ALA A 180 22.37 -9.76 10.00
N SER A 181 22.71 -10.94 9.53
CA SER A 181 23.82 -11.77 10.00
C SER A 181 25.02 -11.59 9.07
N ASP A 182 26.12 -12.25 9.37
CA ASP A 182 27.32 -12.23 8.52
C ASP A 182 27.05 -12.83 7.12
N GLU A 183 25.98 -13.62 6.96
CA GLU A 183 25.69 -14.34 5.73
C GLU A 183 24.59 -13.66 4.88
N ARG A 184 23.58 -13.01 5.53
CA ARG A 184 22.39 -12.51 4.80
C ARG A 184 21.57 -11.51 5.62
N ILE A 185 20.70 -10.81 4.90
CA ILE A 185 19.60 -10.06 5.51
C ILE A 185 18.50 -11.06 5.91
N GLU A 186 18.08 -11.01 7.17
CA GLU A 186 17.09 -11.92 7.76
C GLU A 186 15.71 -11.30 7.91
N ALA A 187 15.64 -9.98 8.04
CA ALA A 187 14.40 -9.21 8.04
C ALA A 187 14.65 -7.78 7.58
N HIS A 188 13.62 -7.12 7.05
CA HIS A 188 13.69 -5.69 6.77
C HIS A 188 12.38 -4.96 7.08
N LEU A 189 12.52 -3.65 7.30
CA LEU A 189 11.46 -2.68 7.44
C LEU A 189 11.79 -1.48 6.58
N LEU A 190 10.86 -1.10 5.66
CA LEU A 190 10.93 0.13 4.90
C LEU A 190 9.81 1.08 5.34
N TYR A 191 10.14 2.37 5.46
CA TYR A 191 9.20 3.40 5.88
C TYR A 191 9.40 4.71 5.13
N VAL A 192 8.34 5.51 5.03
CA VAL A 192 8.42 6.86 4.45
C VAL A 192 9.11 7.79 5.43
N LYS A 193 10.13 8.52 4.97
CA LYS A 193 10.87 9.49 5.80
C LYS A 193 9.91 10.55 6.38
N PRO A 194 10.03 10.91 7.65
CA PRO A 194 9.21 11.96 8.27
C PRO A 194 9.27 13.28 7.50
N GLY A 195 8.15 13.99 7.43
CA GLY A 195 8.06 15.28 6.72
C GLY A 195 7.79 15.18 5.22
N ILE A 196 7.89 14.01 4.63
CA ILE A 196 7.57 13.78 3.21
C ILE A 196 6.07 13.44 3.09
N GLY A 197 5.33 14.22 2.31
CA GLY A 197 3.88 14.01 2.11
C GLY A 197 2.98 15.01 2.82
N LEU A 198 3.49 15.86 3.68
CA LEU A 198 2.74 16.85 4.45
C LEU A 198 2.37 18.14 3.70
N GLU A 199 2.89 18.34 2.50
CA GLU A 199 2.70 19.58 1.71
C GLU A 199 1.24 19.81 1.25
N GLY A 200 0.28 18.97 1.64
CA GLY A 200 -1.14 19.11 1.32
C GLY A 200 -2.04 19.60 2.47
N SER A 201 -1.50 19.73 3.69
CA SER A 201 -2.26 20.07 4.91
C SER A 201 -1.99 21.49 5.43
N ALA A 202 -1.51 22.40 4.59
CA ALA A 202 -1.13 23.76 5.00
C ALA A 202 -2.30 24.64 5.51
N GLU A 203 -3.56 24.17 5.43
CA GLU A 203 -4.72 24.89 5.96
C GLU A 203 -5.19 24.40 7.34
N ALA A 204 -4.69 23.27 7.82
CA ALA A 204 -4.88 22.84 9.19
C ALA A 204 -3.64 23.25 10.00
N GLY A 205 -3.82 23.97 11.10
CA GLY A 205 -2.75 24.33 12.03
C GLY A 205 -1.91 23.10 12.44
N PRO A 206 -0.81 23.27 13.18
CA PRO A 206 0.08 22.17 13.55
C PRO A 206 -0.77 21.04 14.16
N PRO A 207 -0.63 19.79 13.65
CA PRO A 207 -1.42 18.67 14.14
C PRO A 207 -1.20 18.51 15.65
N ALA A 208 -2.29 18.36 16.40
CA ALA A 208 -2.25 18.20 17.87
C ALA A 208 -1.50 16.90 18.29
N SER A 209 -1.20 16.00 17.36
CA SER A 209 -0.47 14.76 17.56
C SER A 209 0.50 14.53 16.41
N PRO A 210 1.66 13.88 16.63
CA PRO A 210 2.59 13.53 15.57
C PRO A 210 1.90 12.64 14.54
N LEU A 211 2.13 12.93 13.28
CA LEU A 211 1.58 12.11 12.19
C LEU A 211 2.27 10.75 12.17
N PRO A 212 1.50 9.65 11.98
CA PRO A 212 2.07 8.32 11.97
C PRO A 212 3.04 8.14 10.80
N VAL A 213 4.19 7.52 11.10
CA VAL A 213 5.15 7.10 10.07
C VAL A 213 4.56 5.94 9.28
N GLU A 214 4.52 6.07 7.96
CA GLU A 214 3.99 5.04 7.06
C GLU A 214 5.03 3.96 6.82
N ILE A 215 4.73 2.73 7.25
CA ILE A 215 5.49 1.54 6.88
C ILE A 215 5.04 1.11 5.49
N VAL A 216 6.00 0.92 4.58
CA VAL A 216 5.76 0.51 3.20
C VAL A 216 6.20 -0.91 2.89
N SER A 217 7.02 -1.52 3.76
CA SER A 217 7.35 -2.94 3.70
C SER A 217 7.79 -3.43 5.08
N LEU A 218 7.35 -4.61 5.48
CA LEU A 218 7.74 -5.27 6.73
C LEU A 218 7.80 -6.77 6.45
N ARG A 219 9.01 -7.35 6.41
CA ARG A 219 9.21 -8.75 6.01
C ARG A 219 10.28 -9.42 6.83
N THR A 220 10.06 -10.71 7.15
CA THR A 220 11.07 -11.62 7.67
C THR A 220 11.31 -12.74 6.66
N PHE A 221 12.54 -13.25 6.60
CA PHE A 221 12.97 -14.34 5.75
C PHE A 221 13.33 -15.59 6.56
N VAL A 222 13.03 -15.55 7.85
CA VAL A 222 13.27 -16.62 8.81
C VAL A 222 12.04 -16.81 9.68
N GLU A 223 11.87 -18.03 10.17
CA GLU A 223 10.80 -18.38 11.12
C GLU A 223 11.30 -18.10 12.54
N ASP A 224 10.79 -17.06 13.18
CA ASP A 224 11.23 -16.57 14.50
C ASP A 224 10.11 -15.91 15.31
N ASP A 225 8.86 -16.26 15.03
CA ASP A 225 7.68 -15.66 15.68
C ASP A 225 7.68 -14.11 15.67
N GLY A 226 8.39 -13.52 14.69
CA GLY A 226 8.47 -12.08 14.48
C GLY A 226 9.48 -11.35 15.36
N ASP A 227 10.41 -12.03 16.01
CA ASP A 227 11.37 -11.38 16.92
C ASP A 227 12.26 -10.37 16.18
N ARG A 228 12.69 -10.67 14.96
CA ARG A 228 13.44 -9.71 14.13
C ARG A 228 12.61 -8.48 13.73
N LEU A 229 11.33 -8.69 13.47
CA LEU A 229 10.42 -7.58 13.17
C LEU A 229 10.18 -6.70 14.41
N LYS A 230 10.05 -7.30 15.60
CA LYS A 230 9.99 -6.56 16.88
C LYS A 230 11.25 -5.73 17.11
N GLN A 231 12.42 -6.30 16.82
CA GLN A 231 13.70 -5.59 16.93
C GLN A 231 13.76 -4.37 16.00
N LEU A 232 13.31 -4.49 14.74
CA LEU A 232 13.24 -3.38 13.79
C LEU A 232 12.27 -2.29 14.22
N LEU A 233 11.06 -2.67 14.67
CA LEU A 233 10.06 -1.72 15.17
C LEU A 233 10.53 -1.00 16.42
N SER A 234 11.13 -1.72 17.38
CA SER A 234 11.71 -1.13 18.58
C SER A 234 12.85 -0.15 18.25
N ARG A 235 13.70 -0.47 17.28
CA ARG A 235 14.76 0.42 16.83
C ARG A 235 14.21 1.68 16.18
N LEU A 236 13.13 1.57 15.39
CA LEU A 236 12.47 2.72 14.79
C LEU A 236 11.78 3.59 15.85
N GLY A 237 11.09 2.98 16.81
CA GLY A 237 10.47 3.68 17.96
C GLY A 237 11.48 4.42 18.81
N ALA A 238 12.65 3.82 19.08
CA ALA A 238 13.74 4.46 19.81
C ALA A 238 14.31 5.72 19.11
N GLN A 239 14.04 5.90 17.82
CA GLN A 239 14.36 7.12 17.07
C GLN A 239 13.25 8.19 17.17
N GLY A 240 12.22 7.97 17.98
CA GLY A 240 11.09 8.89 18.14
C GLY A 240 10.13 8.92 16.95
N MET A 241 10.09 7.86 16.16
CA MET A 241 9.29 7.78 14.94
C MET A 241 7.91 7.15 15.15
N GLU A 242 7.40 7.10 16.35
CA GLU A 242 6.03 6.63 16.65
C GLU A 242 5.00 7.78 16.58
N PRO A 243 3.73 7.48 16.27
CA PRO A 243 3.12 6.17 15.96
C PRO A 243 3.41 5.66 14.53
N PHE A 244 3.12 4.37 14.27
CA PHE A 244 3.28 3.77 12.94
C PHE A 244 1.92 3.48 12.29
N ARG A 245 1.89 3.54 10.96
CA ARG A 245 0.78 3.09 10.13
C ARG A 245 1.30 2.15 9.06
N PHE A 246 0.65 0.99 8.91
CA PHE A 246 0.93 0.04 7.84
C PHE A 246 -0.33 -0.15 7.00
N PRO A 247 -0.50 0.60 5.89
CA PRO A 247 -1.75 0.65 5.15
C PRO A 247 -1.90 -0.54 4.19
N LYS A 248 -3.14 -0.96 3.98
CA LYS A 248 -3.58 -1.91 2.95
C LYS A 248 -2.79 -3.22 2.92
N VAL A 249 -2.53 -3.80 4.07
CA VAL A 249 -1.80 -5.06 4.17
C VAL A 249 -2.62 -6.20 3.56
N HIS A 250 -2.01 -6.92 2.62
CA HIS A 250 -2.61 -8.12 2.05
C HIS A 250 -2.39 -9.31 2.98
N PRO A 251 -3.39 -10.19 3.24
CA PRO A 251 -3.25 -11.29 4.18
C PRO A 251 -2.19 -12.33 3.78
N ALA A 252 -1.82 -12.40 2.49
CA ALA A 252 -0.72 -13.23 2.03
C ALA A 252 0.68 -12.62 2.23
N GLU A 253 0.77 -11.32 2.56
CA GLU A 253 2.03 -10.61 2.78
C GLU A 253 2.58 -10.86 4.19
N ILE A 254 1.71 -10.74 5.17
CA ILE A 254 1.99 -10.97 6.58
C ILE A 254 0.67 -11.34 7.28
N SER A 255 0.69 -12.32 8.17
CA SER A 255 -0.51 -12.76 8.85
C SER A 255 -1.02 -11.74 9.86
N LYS A 256 -2.33 -11.71 10.05
CA LYS A 256 -2.98 -10.85 11.03
C LYS A 256 -2.48 -11.15 12.44
N GLU A 257 -2.34 -12.44 12.77
CA GLU A 257 -1.90 -12.92 14.07
C GLU A 257 -0.49 -12.42 14.40
N LEU A 258 0.41 -12.44 13.43
CA LEU A 258 1.76 -11.92 13.60
C LEU A 258 1.74 -10.40 13.81
N LEU A 259 0.95 -9.65 13.02
CA LEU A 259 0.82 -8.20 13.21
C LEU A 259 0.24 -7.83 14.58
N GLU A 260 -0.76 -8.56 15.06
CA GLU A 260 -1.33 -8.36 16.41
C GLU A 260 -0.29 -8.67 17.49
N THR A 261 0.51 -9.73 17.33
CA THR A 261 1.64 -10.05 18.24
C THR A 261 2.72 -8.96 18.24
N LEU A 262 2.92 -8.30 17.10
CA LEU A 262 3.82 -7.16 16.97
C LEU A 262 3.24 -5.86 17.57
N GLY A 263 1.98 -5.84 18.04
CA GLY A 263 1.31 -4.70 18.64
C GLY A 263 0.50 -3.83 17.67
N PHE A 264 0.33 -4.27 16.43
CA PHE A 264 -0.54 -3.58 15.47
C PHE A 264 -2.01 -3.89 15.72
N ARG A 265 -2.86 -2.90 15.47
CA ARG A 265 -4.33 -3.03 15.56
C ARG A 265 -4.95 -2.66 14.20
N PRO A 266 -5.99 -3.39 13.75
CA PRO A 266 -6.69 -3.04 12.51
C PRO A 266 -7.41 -1.69 12.67
N ALA A 267 -7.32 -0.84 11.65
CA ALA A 267 -7.88 0.52 11.66
C ALA A 267 -8.84 0.80 10.48
N GLY A 268 -8.78 0.01 9.42
CA GLY A 268 -9.64 0.16 8.26
C GLY A 268 -9.49 -1.02 7.30
N VAL A 269 -10.46 -1.16 6.41
CA VAL A 269 -10.47 -2.25 5.42
C VAL A 269 -10.72 -1.68 4.03
N HIS A 270 -10.00 -2.22 3.05
CA HIS A 270 -10.20 -1.96 1.63
C HIS A 270 -10.52 -3.27 0.91
N ARG A 271 -11.40 -3.22 -0.06
CA ARG A 271 -11.68 -4.35 -0.95
C ARG A 271 -10.79 -4.24 -2.18
N LEU A 272 -9.99 -5.27 -2.44
CA LEU A 272 -9.25 -5.41 -3.67
C LEU A 272 -10.18 -6.05 -4.71
N TYR A 273 -10.57 -5.26 -5.69
CA TYR A 273 -11.34 -5.70 -6.84
C TYR A 273 -10.43 -5.92 -8.04
N ALA A 274 -10.74 -6.95 -8.83
CA ALA A 274 -10.07 -7.17 -10.10
C ALA A 274 -11.07 -7.54 -11.20
N ALA A 275 -10.71 -7.17 -12.43
CA ALA A 275 -11.40 -7.57 -13.64
C ALA A 275 -10.39 -7.82 -14.75
N ARG A 276 -10.80 -8.58 -15.75
CA ARG A 276 -10.05 -8.71 -17.00
C ARG A 276 -10.66 -7.77 -18.04
N ALA A 277 -9.81 -7.00 -18.70
CA ALA A 277 -10.22 -6.15 -19.82
C ALA A 277 -10.92 -6.98 -20.91
N ARG A 278 -12.06 -6.50 -21.39
CA ARG A 278 -12.86 -7.12 -22.43
C ARG A 278 -13.20 -6.07 -23.47
N SER A 279 -13.10 -6.44 -24.75
CA SER A 279 -13.72 -5.66 -25.80
C SER A 279 -15.23 -5.88 -25.73
N ASP A 280 -16.01 -4.81 -25.55
CA ASP A 280 -17.47 -4.86 -25.72
C ASP A 280 -17.78 -5.14 -27.19
N SER A 281 -17.94 -6.42 -27.53
CA SER A 281 -18.41 -6.86 -28.87
C SER A 281 -19.94 -6.85 -28.98
N SER A 282 -20.66 -6.25 -28.01
CA SER A 282 -22.13 -6.39 -27.93
C SER A 282 -22.96 -5.10 -27.87
N SER A 283 -22.42 -3.91 -28.22
CA SER A 283 -23.24 -2.69 -28.18
C SER A 283 -23.25 -1.84 -29.44
N PHE A 284 -23.11 -2.50 -30.64
CA PHE A 284 -23.45 -1.87 -31.92
C PHE A 284 -24.39 -2.80 -32.72
N GLN A 285 -25.56 -3.07 -32.17
CA GLN A 285 -26.73 -3.52 -32.95
C GLN A 285 -27.95 -2.74 -32.46
N SER A 286 -28.37 -1.85 -33.32
CA SER A 286 -29.62 -1.11 -33.44
C SER A 286 -29.53 0.36 -33.13
#